data_843b77e6d902fbef79a5be536888279e
#
_entry.id   843b77e6d902fbef79a5be536888279e
#
_cell.length_a   1.000
_cell.length_b   1.000
_cell.length_c   1.000
_cell.angle_alpha   90.00
_cell.angle_beta   90.00
_cell.angle_gamma   90.00
#
_symmetry.space_group_name_H-M   'P 1'
#
loop_
_entity.id
_entity.type
_entity.pdbx_description
1 polymer ?
#
loop_
_entity_poly.entity_id
_entity_poly.type
_entity_poly.pdbx_seq_one_letter_code
_entity_poly.pdbx_strand_id
1 'polypeptide(L)'
;MEKQIKVIICADDGEWSRENTDALASRGAQVVTVNRNGTALLTKIRDEKPDVVVMDLFMAGVDALGVMHVVKAEGLPKPVFIITAAYSSNALERQIMEAGADYYAIQPFSKTEIIDRIFTLAGAAQHLSNGTSRSDLRIQVT
;
A
#
# COMPACT_ATOMS: atom_id res chain seq x y z
N MET A 1 0.78 19.32 15.15
CA MET A 1 -0.44 18.75 14.57
C MET A 1 -0.05 17.62 13.61
N GLU A 2 -0.54 16.42 13.86
CA GLU A 2 -0.19 15.28 13.01
C GLU A 2 -0.83 15.41 11.64
N LYS A 3 -0.06 15.14 10.60
CA LYS A 3 -0.57 15.13 9.24
C LYS A 3 -1.48 13.92 9.05
N GLN A 4 -2.64 14.14 8.46
CA GLN A 4 -3.56 13.06 8.11
C GLN A 4 -2.93 12.16 7.05
N ILE A 5 -2.97 10.85 7.28
CA ILE A 5 -2.44 9.86 6.33
C ILE A 5 -3.45 9.68 5.20
N LYS A 6 -2.98 9.73 3.96
CA LYS A 6 -3.82 9.47 2.79
C LYS A 6 -3.58 8.05 2.30
N VAL A 7 -4.64 7.25 2.25
CA VAL A 7 -4.60 5.85 1.87
C VAL A 7 -5.46 5.62 0.63
N ILE A 8 -4.88 5.00 -0.39
CA ILE A 8 -5.65 4.54 -1.55
C ILE A 8 -5.89 3.04 -1.38
N ILE A 9 -7.15 2.65 -1.48
CA ILE A 9 -7.56 1.23 -1.50
C ILE A 9 -8.00 0.91 -2.93
N CYS A 10 -7.24 0.08 -3.63
CA CYS A 10 -7.55 -0.37 -4.99
C CYS A 10 -8.12 -1.78 -4.91
N ALA A 11 -9.43 -1.90 -5.00
CA ALA A 11 -10.13 -3.16 -4.80
C ALA A 11 -11.48 -3.14 -5.51
N ASP A 12 -12.05 -4.32 -5.73
CA ASP A 12 -13.39 -4.43 -6.30
C ASP A 12 -14.44 -3.95 -5.31
N ASP A 13 -15.59 -3.55 -5.82
CA ASP A 13 -16.72 -3.13 -4.99
C ASP A 13 -17.09 -4.24 -4.00
N GLY A 14 -17.21 -3.86 -2.75
CA GLY A 14 -17.59 -4.79 -1.67
C GLY A 14 -16.43 -5.55 -1.02
N GLU A 15 -15.23 -5.52 -1.57
CA GLU A 15 -14.06 -6.14 -0.92
C GLU A 15 -13.72 -5.44 0.39
N TRP A 16 -13.81 -4.13 0.40
CA TRP A 16 -13.61 -3.31 1.58
C TRP A 16 -14.94 -2.71 2.00
N SER A 17 -15.46 -3.16 3.13
CA SER A 17 -16.74 -2.69 3.64
C SER A 17 -16.63 -1.25 4.14
N ARG A 18 -17.77 -0.61 4.28
CA ARG A 18 -17.85 0.71 4.89
C ARG A 18 -17.27 0.68 6.31
N GLU A 19 -17.50 -0.42 7.03
CA GLU A 19 -16.95 -0.59 8.37
C GLU A 19 -15.41 -0.53 8.36
N ASN A 20 -14.78 -1.16 7.37
CA ASN A 20 -13.32 -1.12 7.23
C ASN A 20 -12.82 0.28 6.90
N THR A 21 -13.48 0.98 5.98
CA THR A 21 -13.08 2.35 5.61
C THR A 21 -13.34 3.33 6.75
N ASP A 22 -14.43 3.14 7.49
CA ASP A 22 -14.71 3.95 8.69
C ASP A 22 -13.66 3.71 9.78
N ALA A 23 -13.18 2.47 9.93
CA ALA A 23 -12.12 2.15 10.89
C ALA A 23 -10.82 2.89 10.54
N LEU A 24 -10.49 2.97 9.25
CA LEU A 24 -9.33 3.75 8.80
C LEU A 24 -9.52 5.24 9.11
N ALA A 25 -10.69 5.77 8.76
CA ALA A 25 -10.99 7.19 8.96
C ALA A 25 -10.96 7.57 10.45
N SER A 26 -11.48 6.69 11.33
CA SER A 26 -11.49 6.96 12.77
C SER A 26 -10.08 7.01 13.38
N ARG A 27 -9.11 6.39 12.71
CA ARG A 27 -7.69 6.42 13.14
C ARG A 27 -6.90 7.52 12.44
N GLY A 28 -7.57 8.43 11.73
CA GLY A 28 -6.94 9.61 11.15
C GLY A 28 -6.53 9.47 9.68
N ALA A 29 -7.05 8.49 8.96
CA ALA A 29 -6.73 8.32 7.55
C ALA A 29 -7.79 8.96 6.66
N GLN A 30 -7.35 9.59 5.59
CA GLN A 30 -8.21 9.96 4.47
C GLN A 30 -8.17 8.80 3.48
N VAL A 31 -9.32 8.20 3.18
CA VAL A 31 -9.39 7.01 2.33
C VAL A 31 -9.94 7.37 0.96
N VAL A 32 -9.23 6.96 -0.07
CA VAL A 32 -9.64 7.10 -1.47
C VAL A 32 -9.77 5.69 -2.03
N THR A 33 -10.92 5.35 -2.59
CA THR A 33 -11.14 4.03 -3.19
C THR A 33 -11.03 4.11 -4.71
N VAL A 34 -10.43 3.08 -5.31
CA VAL A 34 -10.26 2.98 -6.75
C VAL A 34 -10.63 1.56 -7.15
N ASN A 35 -11.33 1.39 -8.26
CA ASN A 35 -11.63 0.07 -8.80
C ASN A 35 -10.31 -0.70 -9.07
N ARG A 36 -10.39 -2.03 -9.04
CA ARG A 36 -9.23 -2.89 -9.24
C ARG A 36 -8.72 -2.82 -10.67
N ASN A 37 -8.08 -1.71 -10.99
CA ASN A 37 -7.52 -1.37 -12.29
C ASN A 37 -6.25 -0.56 -12.08
N GLY A 38 -5.12 -1.09 -12.55
CA GLY A 38 -3.82 -0.47 -12.33
C GLY A 38 -3.65 0.86 -13.06
N THR A 39 -4.27 1.01 -14.22
CA THR A 39 -4.22 2.27 -14.97
C THR A 39 -4.94 3.38 -14.21
N ALA A 40 -6.14 3.09 -13.70
CA ALA A 40 -6.91 4.02 -12.89
C ALA A 40 -6.17 4.34 -11.58
N LEU A 41 -5.53 3.33 -10.99
CA LEU A 41 -4.75 3.49 -9.78
C LEU A 41 -3.58 4.45 -10.00
N LEU A 42 -2.85 4.29 -11.10
CA LEU A 42 -1.72 5.18 -11.42
C LEU A 42 -2.14 6.64 -11.52
N THR A 43 -3.29 6.90 -12.17
CA THR A 43 -3.84 8.25 -12.24
C THR A 43 -4.09 8.81 -10.84
N LYS A 44 -4.69 8.01 -9.95
CA LYS A 44 -4.95 8.45 -8.59
C LYS A 44 -3.66 8.66 -7.78
N ILE A 45 -2.66 7.82 -7.97
CA ILE A 45 -1.36 7.99 -7.30
C ILE A 45 -0.73 9.33 -7.70
N ARG A 46 -0.76 9.66 -8.98
CA ARG A 46 -0.21 10.93 -9.48
C ARG A 46 -0.96 12.13 -8.90
N ASP A 47 -2.29 12.06 -8.86
CA ASP A 47 -3.13 13.18 -8.40
C ASP A 47 -3.11 13.35 -6.90
N GLU A 48 -3.20 12.25 -6.17
CA GLU A 48 -3.41 12.28 -4.72
C GLU A 48 -2.11 12.23 -3.92
N LYS A 49 -1.04 11.72 -4.49
CA LYS A 49 0.26 11.53 -3.82
C LYS A 49 0.07 10.87 -2.46
N PRO A 50 -0.47 9.63 -2.44
CA PRO A 50 -0.85 8.98 -1.18
C PRO A 50 0.36 8.59 -0.34
N ASP A 51 0.11 8.37 0.95
CA ASP A 51 1.10 7.83 1.86
C ASP A 51 1.14 6.30 1.79
N VAL A 52 -0.01 5.68 1.53
CA VAL A 52 -0.15 4.21 1.47
C VAL A 52 -1.03 3.83 0.29
N VAL A 53 -0.66 2.77 -0.42
CA VAL A 53 -1.48 2.16 -1.47
C VAL A 53 -1.66 0.68 -1.13
N VAL A 54 -2.92 0.25 -1.04
CA VAL A 54 -3.27 -1.17 -0.91
C VAL A 54 -3.81 -1.62 -2.25
N MET A 55 -3.20 -2.64 -2.84
CA MET A 55 -3.60 -3.13 -4.17
C MET A 55 -3.41 -4.63 -4.28
N ASP A 56 -4.22 -5.26 -5.12
CA ASP A 56 -4.09 -6.68 -5.43
C ASP A 56 -2.93 -6.87 -6.42
N LEU A 57 -2.24 -8.00 -6.33
CA LEU A 57 -1.16 -8.33 -7.24
C LEU A 57 -1.63 -8.33 -8.70
N PHE A 58 -2.80 -8.92 -8.96
CA PHE A 58 -3.38 -8.98 -10.30
C PHE A 58 -4.51 -7.98 -10.44
N MET A 59 -4.34 -7.05 -11.36
CA MET A 59 -5.32 -6.01 -11.65
C MET A 59 -5.45 -5.85 -13.16
N ALA A 60 -6.64 -5.43 -13.60
CA ALA A 60 -6.84 -5.09 -15.01
C ALA A 60 -5.93 -3.91 -15.39
N GLY A 61 -5.54 -3.85 -16.64
CA GLY A 61 -4.68 -2.79 -17.17
C GLY A 61 -3.22 -2.99 -16.84
N VAL A 62 -2.83 -2.63 -15.62
CA VAL A 62 -1.44 -2.76 -15.14
C VAL A 62 -1.49 -3.50 -13.80
N ASP A 63 -0.67 -4.52 -13.62
CA ASP A 63 -0.60 -5.24 -12.35
C ASP A 63 0.22 -4.47 -11.30
N ALA A 64 0.29 -5.01 -10.09
CA ALA A 64 0.99 -4.33 -9.01
C ALA A 64 2.48 -4.12 -9.30
N LEU A 65 3.13 -5.09 -9.93
CA LEU A 65 4.54 -4.94 -10.31
C LEU A 65 4.73 -3.78 -11.29
N GLY A 66 3.82 -3.67 -12.27
CA GLY A 66 3.83 -2.58 -13.24
C GLY A 66 3.58 -1.23 -12.58
N VAL A 67 2.64 -1.16 -11.63
CA VAL A 67 2.37 0.08 -10.90
C VAL A 67 3.61 0.54 -10.14
N MET A 68 4.26 -0.36 -9.40
CA MET A 68 5.47 -0.02 -8.65
C MET A 68 6.60 0.42 -9.58
N HIS A 69 6.73 -0.24 -10.74
CA HIS A 69 7.72 0.13 -11.73
C HIS A 69 7.50 1.55 -12.27
N VAL A 70 6.25 1.88 -12.62
CA VAL A 70 5.91 3.21 -13.16
C VAL A 70 6.17 4.31 -12.12
N VAL A 71 5.77 4.07 -10.87
CA VAL A 71 6.00 5.04 -9.79
C VAL A 71 7.49 5.36 -9.67
N LYS A 72 8.33 4.34 -9.72
CA LYS A 72 9.77 4.50 -9.65
C LYS A 72 10.32 5.20 -10.91
N ALA A 73 9.90 4.76 -12.09
CA ALA A 73 10.39 5.30 -13.37
C ALA A 73 10.02 6.77 -13.55
N GLU A 74 8.85 7.19 -13.06
CA GLU A 74 8.41 8.58 -13.15
C GLU A 74 8.96 9.46 -12.03
N GLY A 75 9.69 8.88 -11.08
CA GLY A 75 10.22 9.65 -9.95
C GLY A 75 9.15 10.19 -9.01
N LEU A 76 8.00 9.55 -8.95
CA LEU A 76 6.91 9.94 -8.04
C LEU A 76 7.30 9.65 -6.60
N PRO A 77 6.77 10.42 -5.63
CA PRO A 77 6.96 10.09 -4.22
C PRO A 77 6.46 8.67 -3.96
N LYS A 78 7.33 7.81 -3.44
CA LYS A 78 7.00 6.41 -3.23
C LYS A 78 6.09 6.26 -2.02
N PRO A 79 4.84 5.74 -2.19
CA PRO A 79 4.01 5.41 -1.06
C PRO A 79 4.48 4.10 -0.41
N VAL A 80 3.93 3.80 0.75
CA VAL A 80 3.99 2.44 1.29
C VAL A 80 3.10 1.57 0.41
N PHE A 81 3.63 0.48 -0.14
CA PHE A 81 2.86 -0.45 -0.96
C PHE A 81 2.52 -1.71 -0.17
N ILE A 82 1.24 -1.97 -0.04
CA ILE A 82 0.71 -3.20 0.57
C ILE A 82 0.03 -4.00 -0.55
N ILE A 83 0.56 -5.19 -0.81
CA ILE A 83 0.10 -6.05 -1.90
C ILE A 83 -0.69 -7.21 -1.33
N THR A 84 -1.86 -7.49 -1.91
CA THR A 84 -2.67 -8.66 -1.55
C THR A 84 -2.68 -9.65 -2.71
N ALA A 85 -2.76 -10.95 -2.41
CA ALA A 85 -2.80 -11.97 -3.45
C ALA A 85 -3.54 -13.22 -2.96
N ALA A 86 -4.08 -13.96 -3.92
CA ALA A 86 -4.80 -15.21 -3.63
C ALA A 86 -3.84 -16.37 -3.33
N TYR A 87 -2.63 -16.32 -3.86
CA TYR A 87 -1.62 -17.35 -3.64
C TYR A 87 -0.23 -16.75 -3.78
N SER A 88 0.80 -17.47 -3.29
CA SER A 88 2.17 -17.03 -3.40
C SER A 88 3.13 -18.19 -3.59
N SER A 89 4.30 -17.88 -4.09
CA SER A 89 5.48 -18.72 -4.08
C SER A 89 6.64 -17.91 -3.53
N ASN A 90 7.71 -18.57 -3.10
CA ASN A 90 8.89 -17.87 -2.61
C ASN A 90 9.49 -16.94 -3.66
N ALA A 91 9.50 -17.40 -4.93
CA ALA A 91 10.04 -16.61 -6.03
C ALA A 91 9.20 -15.36 -6.29
N LEU A 92 7.87 -15.52 -6.27
CA LEU A 92 6.95 -14.40 -6.51
C LEU A 92 7.02 -13.38 -5.37
N GLU A 93 7.04 -13.84 -4.13
CA GLU A 93 7.16 -12.97 -2.97
C GLU A 93 8.45 -12.15 -3.04
N ARG A 94 9.56 -12.79 -3.37
CA ARG A 94 10.85 -12.10 -3.51
C ARG A 94 10.77 -11.04 -4.59
N GLN A 95 10.20 -11.37 -5.75
CA GLN A 95 10.05 -10.44 -6.86
C GLN A 95 9.23 -9.21 -6.45
N ILE A 96 8.13 -9.42 -5.74
CA ILE A 96 7.25 -8.35 -5.27
C ILE A 96 7.97 -7.44 -4.29
N MET A 97 8.68 -8.02 -3.32
CA MET A 97 9.40 -7.25 -2.32
C MET A 97 10.56 -6.47 -2.93
N GLU A 98 11.28 -7.07 -3.87
CA GLU A 98 12.36 -6.38 -4.59
C GLU A 98 11.85 -5.24 -5.45
N ALA A 99 10.62 -5.36 -5.96
CA ALA A 99 10.00 -4.30 -6.78
C ALA A 99 9.58 -3.08 -5.96
N GLY A 100 9.53 -3.19 -4.62
CA GLY A 100 9.24 -2.07 -3.76
C GLY A 100 8.07 -2.24 -2.81
N ALA A 101 7.47 -3.44 -2.73
CA ALA A 101 6.39 -3.70 -1.78
C ALA A 101 6.93 -3.65 -0.34
N ASP A 102 6.13 -3.12 0.56
CA ASP A 102 6.48 -3.02 1.98
C ASP A 102 5.77 -4.10 2.80
N TYR A 103 4.70 -4.66 2.29
CA TYR A 103 3.97 -5.76 2.94
C TYR A 103 3.24 -6.58 1.89
N TYR A 104 3.18 -7.88 2.12
CA TYR A 104 2.54 -8.81 1.22
C TYR A 104 1.61 -9.74 2.02
N ALA A 105 0.31 -9.66 1.74
CA ALA A 105 -0.70 -10.47 2.43
C ALA A 105 -1.33 -11.46 1.47
N ILE A 106 -1.40 -12.73 1.88
CA ILE A 106 -1.95 -13.83 1.09
C ILE A 106 -3.33 -14.18 1.65
N GLN A 107 -4.30 -14.38 0.78
CA GLN A 107 -5.64 -14.76 1.19
C GLN A 107 -5.66 -16.15 1.83
N PRO A 108 -6.47 -16.40 2.86
CA PRO A 108 -7.32 -15.44 3.52
C PRO A 108 -6.52 -14.56 4.49
N PHE A 109 -6.76 -13.25 4.46
CA PHE A 109 -6.11 -12.31 5.37
C PHE A 109 -7.20 -11.51 6.11
N SER A 110 -6.84 -10.98 7.28
CA SER A 110 -7.72 -10.14 8.07
C SER A 110 -7.64 -8.68 7.61
N LYS A 111 -8.78 -8.04 7.35
CA LYS A 111 -8.79 -6.61 7.06
C LYS A 111 -8.26 -5.80 8.24
N THR A 112 -8.54 -6.25 9.47
CA THR A 112 -7.99 -5.60 10.68
C THR A 112 -6.47 -5.62 10.67
N GLU A 113 -5.88 -6.74 10.30
CA GLU A 113 -4.42 -6.85 10.21
C GLU A 113 -3.86 -5.89 9.15
N ILE A 114 -4.51 -5.79 7.98
CA ILE A 114 -4.09 -4.85 6.94
C ILE A 114 -4.18 -3.41 7.45
N ILE A 115 -5.27 -3.07 8.14
CA ILE A 115 -5.46 -1.73 8.71
C ILE A 115 -4.33 -1.41 9.70
N ASP A 116 -3.99 -2.34 10.58
CA ASP A 116 -2.90 -2.14 11.54
C ASP A 116 -1.56 -1.93 10.82
N ARG A 117 -1.30 -2.69 9.76
CA ARG A 117 -0.07 -2.55 8.97
C ARG A 117 0.00 -1.21 8.27
N ILE A 118 -1.13 -0.70 7.78
CA ILE A 118 -1.18 0.63 7.15
C ILE A 118 -0.60 1.68 8.09
N PHE A 119 -1.06 1.71 9.34
CA PHE A 119 -0.61 2.72 10.30
C PHE A 119 0.81 2.47 10.78
N THR A 120 1.19 1.22 11.00
CA THR A 120 2.56 0.87 11.41
C THR A 120 3.57 1.28 10.33
N LEU A 121 3.29 0.93 9.07
CA LEU A 121 4.22 1.20 7.97
C LEU A 121 4.23 2.69 7.60
N ALA A 122 3.09 3.36 7.67
CA ALA A 122 3.03 4.80 7.42
C ALA A 122 3.81 5.57 8.49
N GLY A 123 3.73 5.16 9.75
CA GLY A 123 4.51 5.73 10.84
C GLY A 123 6.01 5.54 10.64
N ALA A 124 6.42 4.34 10.20
CA ALA A 124 7.83 4.07 9.90
C ALA A 124 8.35 4.93 8.74
N ALA A 125 7.52 5.10 7.69
CA ALA A 125 7.88 5.94 6.54
C ALA A 125 8.04 7.40 6.94
N GLN A 126 7.16 7.91 7.82
CA GLN A 126 7.27 9.27 8.35
C GLN A 126 8.55 9.43 9.16
N HIS A 127 8.94 8.40 9.91
CA HIS A 127 10.19 8.40 10.68
C HIS A 127 11.40 8.46 9.74
N LEU A 128 11.35 7.76 8.61
CA LEU A 128 12.39 7.83 7.58
C LEU A 128 12.55 9.25 7.03
N SER A 129 11.44 9.95 6.82
CA SER A 129 11.49 11.33 6.32
C SER A 129 12.16 12.28 7.32
N ASN A 130 12.33 11.87 8.58
CA ASN A 130 13.02 12.60 9.62
C ASN A 130 14.49 12.18 9.76
N GLY A 131 15.03 11.46 8.76
CA GLY A 131 16.46 11.17 8.69
C GLY A 131 16.89 9.74 9.05
N THR A 132 15.97 8.87 9.45
CA THR A 132 16.28 7.48 9.78
C THR A 132 16.30 6.63 8.50
N SER A 133 17.31 5.81 8.33
CA SER A 133 17.38 4.94 7.16
C SER A 133 16.41 3.76 7.26
N ARG A 134 16.00 3.25 6.11
CA ARG A 134 15.11 2.09 6.05
C ARG A 134 15.77 0.82 6.61
N SER A 135 17.08 0.68 6.43
CA SER A 135 17.81 -0.46 6.99
C SER A 135 17.85 -0.43 8.50
N ASP A 136 17.95 0.74 9.11
CA ASP A 136 17.89 0.87 10.56
C ASP A 136 16.55 0.42 11.10
N LEU A 137 15.46 0.78 10.41
CA LEU A 137 14.11 0.38 10.81
C LEU A 137 13.92 -1.14 10.71
N ARG A 138 14.48 -1.78 9.69
CA ARG A 138 14.39 -3.24 9.53
C ARG A 138 15.08 -3.97 10.68
N ILE A 139 16.21 -3.47 11.11
CA ILE A 139 16.96 -4.04 12.24
C ILE A 139 16.13 -3.94 13.53
N GLN A 140 15.42 -2.84 13.71
CA GLN A 140 14.60 -2.61 14.91
C GLN A 140 13.33 -3.46 14.95
N VAL A 141 12.83 -3.90 13.83
CA VAL A 141 11.56 -4.63 13.71
C VAL A 141 11.74 -6.14 13.87
N THR A 142 12.94 -6.67 13.69
CA THR A 142 13.22 -8.10 13.84
C THR A 142 13.32 -8.61 15.32
#